data_42fd04dcde3bff6798dbd093908d7cca
#
_entry.id   42fd04dcde3bff6798dbd093908d7cca
#
_cell.length_a   1.000
_cell.length_b   1.000
_cell.length_c   1.000
_cell.angle_alpha   90.00
_cell.angle_beta   90.00
_cell.angle_gamma   90.00
#
_symmetry.space_group_name_H-M   'P 1'
#
loop_
_entity.id
_entity.type
_entity.pdbx_description
1 polymer ?
#
loop_
_entity_poly.entity_id
_entity_poly.type
_entity_poly.pdbx_seq_one_letter_code
_entity_poly.pdbx_strand_id
1 'polypeptide(L)'
;MTRLAEVVAAADPAMAANAVAEPGAGRFEEVEGVRGFVLEAVYEGYLMHYGEPRAFTGMDRDMRLLAGDALYALGLSRLAETGDLEAVAVLSDLISATAQAQAEGRPDDAEALWEALR
;
A
#
# COMPACT_ATOMS: atom_id res chain seq x y z
N MET A 1 -11.73 13.45 -4.49
CA MET A 1 -11.52 12.03 -4.13
C MET A 1 -10.21 11.90 -3.34
N THR A 2 -10.24 11.19 -2.21
CA THR A 2 -9.03 10.95 -1.43
C THR A 2 -8.11 9.96 -2.15
N ARG A 3 -6.84 9.92 -1.73
CA ARG A 3 -5.89 8.92 -2.27
C ARG A 3 -6.38 7.49 -2.03
N LEU A 4 -6.93 7.22 -0.84
CA LEU A 4 -7.50 5.89 -0.55
C LEU A 4 -8.67 5.56 -1.46
N ALA A 5 -9.54 6.51 -1.76
CA ALA A 5 -10.64 6.29 -2.69
C ALA A 5 -10.14 6.03 -4.10
N GLU A 6 -9.06 6.69 -4.52
CA GLU A 6 -8.41 6.42 -5.80
C GLU A 6 -7.84 4.99 -5.84
N VAL A 7 -7.25 4.53 -4.75
CA VAL A 7 -6.72 3.16 -4.63
C VAL A 7 -7.85 2.15 -4.75
N VAL A 8 -8.98 2.37 -4.05
CA VAL A 8 -10.15 1.49 -4.15
C VAL A 8 -10.64 1.41 -5.59
N ALA A 9 -10.75 2.56 -6.26
CA ALA A 9 -11.25 2.62 -7.63
C ALA A 9 -10.33 1.88 -8.63
N ALA A 10 -9.02 1.87 -8.37
CA ALA A 10 -8.03 1.24 -9.25
C ALA A 10 -7.75 -0.22 -8.89
N ALA A 11 -8.18 -0.68 -7.71
CA ALA A 11 -7.91 -2.04 -7.25
C ALA A 11 -8.64 -3.09 -8.10
N ASP A 12 -8.16 -4.33 -8.01
CA ASP A 12 -8.79 -5.46 -8.72
C ASP A 12 -10.28 -5.53 -8.36
N PRO A 13 -11.17 -5.69 -9.37
CA PRO A 13 -12.61 -5.81 -9.11
C PRO A 13 -13.01 -6.89 -8.11
N ALA A 14 -12.20 -7.94 -7.96
CA ALA A 14 -12.44 -8.98 -6.95
C ALA A 14 -12.40 -8.44 -5.53
N MET A 15 -11.79 -7.27 -5.30
CA MET A 15 -11.70 -6.64 -3.99
C MET A 15 -12.88 -5.70 -3.70
N ALA A 16 -13.73 -5.44 -4.69
CA ALA A 16 -14.80 -4.44 -4.58
C ALA A 16 -15.80 -4.76 -3.46
N ALA A 17 -16.11 -6.03 -3.25
CA ALA A 17 -17.05 -6.45 -2.21
C ALA A 17 -16.57 -6.13 -0.78
N ASN A 18 -15.28 -5.96 -0.61
CA ASN A 18 -14.66 -5.67 0.68
C ASN A 18 -14.25 -4.20 0.83
N ALA A 19 -14.57 -3.37 -0.16
CA ALA A 19 -14.20 -1.94 -0.12
C ALA A 19 -15.04 -1.19 0.90
N VAL A 20 -14.38 -0.29 1.64
CA VAL A 20 -15.04 0.68 2.50
C VAL A 20 -15.66 1.76 1.60
N ALA A 21 -16.93 2.09 1.84
CA ALA A 21 -17.67 3.00 0.96
C ALA A 21 -17.05 4.40 0.86
N GLU A 22 -16.60 4.94 2.00
CA GLU A 22 -16.01 6.27 2.07
C GLU A 22 -14.74 6.22 2.92
N PRO A 23 -13.63 5.72 2.36
CA PRO A 23 -12.37 5.73 3.09
C PRO A 23 -11.93 7.18 3.33
N GLY A 24 -11.44 7.45 4.52
CA GLY A 24 -10.97 8.78 4.89
C GLY A 24 -9.69 9.18 4.18
N ALA A 25 -9.10 10.29 4.63
CA ALA A 25 -7.78 10.72 4.16
C ALA A 25 -6.73 9.70 4.55
N GLY A 26 -5.84 9.39 3.61
CA GLY A 26 -4.75 8.45 3.84
C GLY A 26 -3.54 9.11 4.46
N ARG A 27 -2.52 8.29 4.69
CA ARG A 27 -1.24 8.73 5.26
C ARG A 27 -0.49 9.68 4.33
N PHE A 28 -0.65 9.48 3.02
CA PHE A 28 0.08 10.22 1.99
C PHE A 28 -0.83 11.16 1.21
N GLU A 29 -1.93 11.61 1.81
CA GLU A 29 -2.93 12.46 1.14
C GLU A 29 -2.32 13.74 0.59
N GLU A 30 -1.35 14.30 1.28
CA GLU A 30 -0.71 15.56 0.90
C GLU A 30 0.42 15.39 -0.13
N VAL A 31 0.81 14.16 -0.44
CA VAL A 31 1.83 13.90 -1.46
C VAL A 31 1.19 14.05 -2.83
N GLU A 32 1.69 15.00 -3.61
CA GLU A 32 1.11 15.32 -4.92
C GLU A 32 1.44 14.29 -5.99
N GLY A 33 0.57 14.23 -7.00
CA GLY A 33 0.80 13.46 -8.21
C GLY A 33 0.70 11.95 -7.99
N VAL A 34 1.26 11.21 -8.94
CA VAL A 34 1.21 9.76 -8.96
C VAL A 34 1.90 9.14 -7.74
N ARG A 35 2.91 9.83 -7.21
CA ARG A 35 3.63 9.36 -6.04
C ARG A 35 2.70 9.17 -4.82
N GLY A 36 1.78 10.10 -4.61
CA GLY A 36 0.81 9.99 -3.52
C GLY A 36 -0.06 8.76 -3.64
N PHE A 37 -0.58 8.51 -4.83
CA PHE A 37 -1.35 7.31 -5.12
C PHE A 37 -0.52 6.03 -4.87
N VAL A 38 0.70 5.99 -5.39
CA VAL A 38 1.60 4.83 -5.29
C VAL A 38 1.92 4.51 -3.84
N LEU A 39 2.32 5.51 -3.06
CA LEU A 39 2.65 5.31 -1.65
C LEU A 39 1.43 4.84 -0.85
N GLU A 40 0.26 5.39 -1.14
CA GLU A 40 -0.96 5.00 -0.46
C GLU A 40 -1.36 3.56 -0.79
N ALA A 41 -1.25 3.16 -2.06
CA ALA A 41 -1.57 1.79 -2.48
C ALA A 41 -0.63 0.78 -1.82
N VAL A 42 0.67 1.06 -1.83
CA VAL A 42 1.66 0.14 -1.26
C VAL A 42 1.54 0.08 0.27
N TYR A 43 1.27 1.21 0.92
CA TYR A 43 1.05 1.21 2.36
C TYR A 43 -0.19 0.42 2.75
N GLU A 44 -1.27 0.54 1.97
CA GLU A 44 -2.47 -0.28 2.20
C GLU A 44 -2.14 -1.77 2.04
N GLY A 45 -1.33 -2.14 1.04
CA GLY A 45 -0.85 -3.50 0.88
C GLY A 45 -0.05 -3.98 2.09
N TYR A 46 0.80 -3.13 2.63
CA TYR A 46 1.54 -3.41 3.86
C TYR A 46 0.58 -3.67 5.04
N LEU A 47 -0.43 -2.82 5.20
CA LEU A 47 -1.42 -3.00 6.27
C LEU A 47 -2.27 -4.25 6.08
N MET A 48 -2.53 -4.67 4.84
CA MET A 48 -3.18 -5.96 4.57
C MET A 48 -2.38 -7.13 5.14
N HIS A 49 -1.04 -7.06 5.05
CA HIS A 49 -0.17 -8.13 5.54
C HIS A 49 0.08 -8.06 7.04
N TYR A 50 0.25 -6.86 7.60
CA TYR A 50 0.82 -6.70 8.94
C TYR A 50 0.01 -5.84 9.89
N GLY A 51 -1.05 -5.18 9.44
CA GLY A 51 -1.79 -4.23 10.27
C GLY A 51 -3.29 -4.24 10.02
N GLU A 52 -3.90 -3.06 10.13
CA GLU A 52 -5.33 -2.88 9.88
C GLU A 52 -5.53 -2.06 8.61
N PRO A 53 -6.09 -2.67 7.55
CA PRO A 53 -6.41 -1.93 6.33
C PRO A 53 -7.40 -0.80 6.59
N ARG A 54 -7.28 0.27 5.82
CA ARG A 54 -8.11 1.47 5.97
C ARG A 54 -9.21 1.55 4.90
N ALA A 55 -8.97 0.93 3.75
CA ALA A 55 -9.85 1.02 2.59
C ALA A 55 -10.62 -0.27 2.31
N PHE A 56 -10.30 -1.34 3.01
CA PHE A 56 -10.94 -2.65 2.83
C PHE A 56 -11.20 -3.30 4.18
N THR A 57 -12.27 -4.12 4.25
CA THR A 57 -12.67 -4.80 5.48
C THR A 57 -13.29 -6.15 5.17
N GLY A 58 -13.38 -7.02 6.19
CA GLY A 58 -14.09 -8.29 6.08
C GLY A 58 -13.36 -9.39 5.32
N MET A 59 -12.06 -9.22 5.06
CA MET A 59 -11.23 -10.24 4.40
C MET A 59 -10.64 -11.20 5.44
N ASP A 60 -10.64 -12.50 5.14
CA ASP A 60 -9.89 -13.46 5.93
C ASP A 60 -8.38 -13.31 5.68
N ARG A 61 -7.57 -14.07 6.41
CA ARG A 61 -6.11 -13.96 6.34
C ARG A 61 -5.57 -14.22 4.93
N ASP A 62 -6.03 -15.28 4.29
CA ASP A 62 -5.52 -15.66 2.97
C ASP A 62 -5.88 -14.61 1.93
N MET A 63 -7.10 -14.09 1.98
CA MET A 63 -7.54 -13.03 1.09
C MET A 63 -6.75 -11.74 1.33
N ARG A 64 -6.45 -11.41 2.59
CA ARG A 64 -5.63 -10.24 2.91
C ARG A 64 -4.22 -10.34 2.33
N LEU A 65 -3.61 -11.52 2.39
CA LEU A 65 -2.28 -11.72 1.83
C LEU A 65 -2.29 -11.52 0.31
N LEU A 66 -3.29 -12.10 -0.37
CA LEU A 66 -3.43 -11.95 -1.83
C LEU A 66 -3.75 -10.50 -2.21
N ALA A 67 -4.65 -9.86 -1.50
CA ALA A 67 -5.03 -8.48 -1.76
C ALA A 67 -3.85 -7.53 -1.51
N GLY A 68 -3.06 -7.78 -0.47
CA GLY A 68 -1.86 -7.01 -0.19
C GLY A 68 -0.85 -7.09 -1.33
N ASP A 69 -0.62 -8.29 -1.86
CA ASP A 69 0.26 -8.47 -3.00
C ASP A 69 -0.27 -7.75 -4.24
N ALA A 70 -1.58 -7.78 -4.46
CA ALA A 70 -2.20 -7.06 -5.58
C ALA A 70 -2.03 -5.55 -5.45
N LEU A 71 -2.09 -5.01 -4.24
CA LEU A 71 -1.87 -3.58 -4.00
C LEU A 71 -0.41 -3.19 -4.18
N TYR A 72 0.54 -4.03 -3.78
CA TYR A 72 1.95 -3.83 -4.07
C TYR A 72 2.17 -3.77 -5.59
N ALA A 73 1.62 -4.74 -6.31
CA ALA A 73 1.74 -4.79 -7.75
C ALA A 73 1.12 -3.57 -8.43
N LEU A 74 -0.04 -3.11 -7.95
CA LEU A 74 -0.70 -1.91 -8.46
C LEU A 74 0.20 -0.68 -8.31
N GLY A 75 0.77 -0.48 -7.13
CA GLY A 75 1.65 0.65 -6.86
C GLY A 75 2.92 0.61 -7.71
N LEU A 76 3.60 -0.53 -7.72
CA LEU A 76 4.84 -0.70 -8.49
C LEU A 76 4.60 -0.56 -9.99
N SER A 77 3.52 -1.12 -10.51
CA SER A 77 3.16 -1.02 -11.92
C SER A 77 2.88 0.42 -12.33
N ARG A 78 2.13 1.15 -11.51
CA ARG A 78 1.81 2.55 -11.79
C ARG A 78 3.08 3.41 -11.76
N LEU A 79 3.98 3.14 -10.83
CA LEU A 79 5.26 3.86 -10.73
C LEU A 79 6.15 3.53 -11.93
N ALA A 80 6.20 2.27 -12.35
CA ALA A 80 6.98 1.85 -13.51
C ALA A 80 6.51 2.54 -14.80
N GLU A 81 5.22 2.81 -14.93
CA GLU A 81 4.67 3.54 -16.09
C GLU A 81 5.25 4.95 -16.22
N THR A 82 5.72 5.55 -15.12
CA THR A 82 6.36 6.87 -15.17
C THR A 82 7.78 6.84 -15.72
N GLY A 83 8.39 5.65 -15.82
CA GLY A 83 9.77 5.48 -16.26
C GLY A 83 10.81 5.73 -15.18
N ASP A 84 10.40 6.04 -13.96
CA ASP A 84 11.31 6.30 -12.84
C ASP A 84 11.76 4.98 -12.20
N LEU A 85 12.73 4.34 -12.82
CA LEU A 85 13.24 3.03 -12.37
C LEU A 85 13.95 3.10 -11.02
N GLU A 86 14.57 4.24 -10.71
CA GLU A 86 15.19 4.44 -9.40
C GLU A 86 14.14 4.43 -8.30
N ALA A 87 13.02 5.11 -8.50
CA ALA A 87 11.92 5.12 -7.54
C ALA A 87 11.32 3.72 -7.37
N VAL A 88 11.20 2.94 -8.45
CA VAL A 88 10.75 1.55 -8.37
C VAL A 88 11.67 0.71 -7.50
N ALA A 89 13.00 0.87 -7.67
CA ALA A 89 13.98 0.15 -6.87
C ALA A 89 13.89 0.54 -5.39
N VAL A 90 13.78 1.82 -5.08
CA VAL A 90 13.64 2.30 -3.70
C VAL A 90 12.38 1.73 -3.05
N LEU A 91 11.25 1.74 -3.74
CA LEU A 91 10.00 1.23 -3.21
C LEU A 91 10.05 -0.30 -3.02
N SER A 92 10.67 -1.03 -3.95
CA SER A 92 10.86 -2.47 -3.83
C SER A 92 11.72 -2.81 -2.62
N ASP A 93 12.79 -2.05 -2.39
CA ASP A 93 13.66 -2.23 -1.23
C ASP A 93 12.91 -1.95 0.08
N LEU A 94 12.03 -0.94 0.09
CA LEU A 94 11.19 -0.64 1.25
C LEU A 94 10.25 -1.81 1.57
N ILE A 95 9.59 -2.38 0.55
CA ILE A 95 8.70 -3.53 0.74
C ILE A 95 9.48 -4.69 1.36
N SER A 96 10.68 -4.99 0.83
CA SER A 96 11.52 -6.07 1.34
C SER A 96 12.01 -5.80 2.76
N ALA A 97 12.47 -4.57 3.04
CA ALA A 97 13.00 -4.21 4.35
C ALA A 97 11.92 -4.24 5.43
N THR A 98 10.71 -3.77 5.13
CA THR A 98 9.60 -3.81 6.10
C THR A 98 9.14 -5.24 6.35
N ALA A 99 9.10 -6.08 5.30
CA ALA A 99 8.78 -7.50 5.46
C ALA A 99 9.81 -8.21 6.34
N GLN A 100 11.09 -7.92 6.13
CA GLN A 100 12.16 -8.50 6.94
C GLN A 100 12.08 -8.06 8.40
N ALA A 101 11.83 -6.78 8.66
CA ALA A 101 11.67 -6.27 10.02
C ALA A 101 10.51 -6.95 10.74
N GLN A 102 9.37 -7.16 10.04
CA GLN A 102 8.24 -7.88 10.62
C GLN A 102 8.59 -9.35 10.91
N ALA A 103 9.27 -10.02 9.98
CA ALA A 103 9.66 -11.42 10.14
C ALA A 103 10.64 -11.61 11.31
N GLU A 104 11.45 -10.60 11.61
CA GLU A 104 12.42 -10.62 12.71
C GLU A 104 11.84 -10.12 14.04
N GLY A 105 10.54 -9.83 14.09
CA GLY A 105 9.89 -9.35 15.30
C GLY A 105 10.23 -7.89 15.65
N ARG A 106 10.54 -7.07 14.65
CA ARG A 106 10.87 -5.65 14.81
C ARG A 106 9.87 -4.74 14.11
N PRO A 107 8.57 -4.78 14.52
CA PRO A 107 7.53 -3.99 13.84
C PRO A 107 7.75 -2.47 13.92
N ASP A 108 8.38 -1.99 15.00
CA ASP A 108 8.66 -0.57 15.15
C ASP A 108 9.69 -0.10 14.13
N ASP A 109 10.65 -0.95 13.76
CA ASP A 109 11.62 -0.64 12.72
C ASP A 109 10.94 -0.54 11.34
N ALA A 110 9.96 -1.42 11.07
CA ALA A 110 9.17 -1.34 9.85
C ALA A 110 8.41 -0.01 9.79
N GLU A 111 7.77 0.39 10.89
CA GLU A 111 7.05 1.67 10.93
C GLU A 111 7.99 2.86 10.75
N ALA A 112 9.19 2.81 11.31
CA ALA A 112 10.19 3.86 11.13
C ALA A 112 10.60 4.04 9.66
N LEU A 113 10.68 2.94 8.91
CA LEU A 113 10.98 3.00 7.47
C LEU A 113 9.87 3.73 6.71
N TRP A 114 8.60 3.48 7.04
CA TRP A 114 7.48 4.19 6.45
C TRP A 114 7.48 5.66 6.83
N GLU A 115 7.78 5.98 8.08
CA GLU A 115 7.82 7.37 8.55
C GLU A 115 8.88 8.18 7.82
N ALA A 116 9.99 7.57 7.44
CA ALA A 116 11.08 8.25 6.72
C ALA A 116 10.69 8.70 5.30
N LEU A 117 9.57 8.22 4.77
CA LEU A 117 9.08 8.61 3.44
C LEU A 117 8.26 9.88 3.41
N ARG A 118 7.93 10.45 4.54
CA ARG A 118 7.05 11.63 4.63
C ARG A 118 7.77 12.93 4.40
#